data_491edb69be54bd39aec88e1c3a3b5108
#
_entry.id   491edb69be54bd39aec88e1c3a3b5108
#
_cell.length_a   1.000
_cell.length_b   1.000
_cell.length_c   1.000
_cell.angle_alpha   90.00
_cell.angle_beta   90.00
_cell.angle_gamma   90.00
#
_symmetry.space_group_name_H-M   'P 1'
#
loop_
_entity.id
_entity.type
_entity.pdbx_description
1 polymer ?
#
loop_
_entity_poly.entity_id
_entity_poly.type
_entity_poly.pdbx_seq_one_letter_code
_entity_poly.pdbx_strand_id
1 'polypeptide(L)'
;MKGFAQLLDRLSYNPSRNAKLRLMRDYFRSTPDPDRGWGLAVLTDGLPFSFPLRRTLMDMVARRMDPELFRLSRDYVGDTAETIALMWEKPRPVHDDALASMRKATVSAGDTKAAPWQATRPEASSPPQDALRLSEVVSELALVGRNDLAPRLEAWLDQLDATGRWALLKLLTGALRVGVSARLAKAAVAELANFGVDDIEEIWHGLAPPYQPLFAWLEGRGPKPDAGRGLVFRPLMLSHPLEAADWAALDLSQFSTEWKWDGIRVQVAASDAAVKLFSRSGEDISSAFPDLVEAWHFDATLDGELLVVRDGEVAPFNDLQQRLNRKRVSKRQIEQFPAHVRLYDALTLDGVDLRQLPLVARRARLEAWFGRARPQRSDLSELIGVADKAKLQRLWSQTRATGIEGIMLKRRDSAYMSGRPKGLWWKWKRAPLTLDCVLMYAQRGSGKRSSYYSDYTFGAWRTGANGAAELVPVGKAYFGFTDQELLEIDRWVRTHTLESFGPVRAVEPELVFEVAFDAVQKSTRHKSGVAMRFPRIHRIRWDKPGAEADRLETLLAMIEEP
;
A
#
# COMPACT_ATOMS: atom_id res chain seq x y z
N MET A 1 23.28 9.44 4.73
CA MET A 1 22.43 9.45 3.52
C MET A 1 22.85 8.45 2.46
N LYS A 2 24.13 8.38 2.04
CA LYS A 2 24.58 7.54 0.89
C LYS A 2 24.18 6.06 1.01
N GLY A 3 24.45 5.39 2.14
CA GLY A 3 24.08 3.98 2.33
C GLY A 3 22.57 3.73 2.27
N PHE A 4 21.76 4.63 2.83
CA PHE A 4 20.31 4.56 2.77
C PHE A 4 19.79 4.78 1.34
N ALA A 5 20.35 5.74 0.61
CA ALA A 5 20.01 5.98 -0.79
C ALA A 5 20.31 4.76 -1.68
N GLN A 6 21.47 4.12 -1.49
CA GLN A 6 21.83 2.87 -2.17
C GLN A 6 20.88 1.72 -1.82
N LEU A 7 20.43 1.62 -0.55
CA LEU A 7 19.42 0.63 -0.16
C LEU A 7 18.12 0.85 -0.92
N LEU A 8 17.56 2.07 -0.89
CA LEU A 8 16.31 2.38 -1.58
C LEU A 8 16.41 2.11 -3.09
N ASP A 9 17.54 2.48 -3.70
CA ASP A 9 17.82 2.25 -5.10
C ASP A 9 17.76 0.76 -5.44
N ARG A 10 18.51 -0.08 -4.72
CA ARG A 10 18.55 -1.54 -4.93
C ARG A 10 17.19 -2.20 -4.65
N LEU A 11 16.44 -1.74 -3.66
CA LEU A 11 15.09 -2.23 -3.36
C LEU A 11 14.11 -1.97 -4.50
N SER A 12 14.22 -0.82 -5.17
CA SER A 12 13.30 -0.44 -6.25
C SER A 12 13.47 -1.28 -7.51
N TYR A 13 14.68 -1.80 -7.78
CA TYR A 13 14.95 -2.66 -8.93
C TYR A 13 14.71 -4.15 -8.67
N ASN A 14 14.53 -4.55 -7.43
CA ASN A 14 14.46 -5.97 -7.09
C ASN A 14 13.01 -6.42 -6.87
N PRO A 15 12.43 -7.30 -7.70
CA PRO A 15 11.08 -7.82 -7.50
C PRO A 15 11.01 -8.90 -6.42
N SER A 16 12.12 -9.61 -6.15
CA SER A 16 12.16 -10.75 -5.25
C SER A 16 12.03 -10.34 -3.78
N ARG A 17 11.02 -10.89 -3.08
CA ARG A 17 10.84 -10.69 -1.65
C ARG A 17 12.09 -11.08 -0.83
N ASN A 18 12.67 -12.25 -1.11
CA ASN A 18 13.82 -12.75 -0.37
C ASN A 18 15.09 -11.94 -0.63
N ALA A 19 15.25 -11.42 -1.85
CA ALA A 19 16.36 -10.51 -2.16
C ALA A 19 16.21 -9.18 -1.42
N LYS A 20 14.99 -8.62 -1.33
CA LYS A 20 14.71 -7.42 -0.54
C LYS A 20 14.99 -7.62 0.94
N LEU A 21 14.62 -8.79 1.51
CA LEU A 21 14.95 -9.13 2.90
C LEU A 21 16.47 -9.09 3.13
N ARG A 22 17.25 -9.74 2.26
CA ARG A 22 18.73 -9.74 2.35
C ARG A 22 19.29 -8.31 2.27
N LEU A 23 18.83 -7.50 1.33
CA LEU A 23 19.30 -6.11 1.18
C LEU A 23 19.05 -5.27 2.44
N MET A 24 17.87 -5.37 3.03
CA MET A 24 17.54 -4.64 4.27
C MET A 24 18.30 -5.17 5.46
N ARG A 25 18.40 -6.49 5.62
CA ARG A 25 19.20 -7.12 6.69
C ARG A 25 20.66 -6.68 6.62
N ASP A 26 21.27 -6.71 5.44
CA ASP A 26 22.67 -6.32 5.24
C ASP A 26 22.88 -4.83 5.56
N TYR A 27 21.93 -3.97 5.18
CA TYR A 27 21.92 -2.56 5.56
C TYR A 27 21.86 -2.37 7.08
N PHE A 28 20.91 -3.02 7.78
CA PHE A 28 20.77 -2.89 9.23
C PHE A 28 21.98 -3.44 9.98
N ARG A 29 22.67 -4.43 9.43
CA ARG A 29 23.90 -5.00 10.01
C ARG A 29 25.11 -4.08 9.83
N SER A 30 25.26 -3.44 8.69
CA SER A 30 26.42 -2.64 8.34
C SER A 30 26.30 -1.16 8.72
N THR A 31 25.09 -0.67 8.96
CA THR A 31 24.86 0.74 9.27
C THR A 31 24.82 0.95 10.79
N PRO A 32 25.60 1.89 11.35
CA PRO A 32 25.61 2.17 12.78
C PRO A 32 24.34 2.90 13.25
N ASP A 33 24.09 2.83 14.57
CA ASP A 33 23.11 3.69 15.23
C ASP A 33 23.56 5.17 15.19
N PRO A 34 22.61 6.12 15.10
CA PRO A 34 21.17 5.96 14.97
C PRO A 34 20.67 5.83 13.52
N ASP A 35 21.55 5.86 12.52
CA ASP A 35 21.20 5.90 11.09
C ASP A 35 20.40 4.67 10.64
N ARG A 36 20.73 3.45 11.12
CA ARG A 36 19.95 2.24 10.79
C ARG A 36 18.54 2.30 11.35
N GLY A 37 18.38 2.85 12.55
CA GLY A 37 17.08 3.03 13.17
C GLY A 37 16.21 4.04 12.43
N TRP A 38 16.78 5.14 11.96
CA TRP A 38 16.07 6.09 11.10
C TRP A 38 15.75 5.47 9.74
N GLY A 39 16.63 4.67 9.17
CA GLY A 39 16.33 3.89 7.96
C GLY A 39 15.13 2.96 8.14
N LEU A 40 15.04 2.29 9.29
CA LEU A 40 13.87 1.48 9.66
C LEU A 40 12.61 2.35 9.82
N ALA A 41 12.71 3.52 10.46
CA ALA A 41 11.60 4.46 10.61
C ALA A 41 11.03 4.90 9.25
N VAL A 42 11.90 5.23 8.29
CA VAL A 42 11.46 5.58 6.94
C VAL A 42 10.75 4.41 6.24
N LEU A 43 11.25 3.18 6.39
CA LEU A 43 10.65 1.99 5.77
C LEU A 43 9.34 1.53 6.42
N THR A 44 9.03 2.04 7.61
CA THR A 44 7.83 1.69 8.40
C THR A 44 6.89 2.86 8.65
N ASP A 45 7.05 3.97 7.90
CA ASP A 45 6.26 5.20 8.03
C ASP A 45 6.29 5.80 9.46
N GLY A 46 7.38 5.56 10.19
CA GLY A 46 7.59 5.99 11.57
C GLY A 46 8.28 7.35 11.74
N LEU A 47 8.36 8.19 10.70
CA LEU A 47 8.96 9.52 10.83
C LEU A 47 8.05 10.47 11.61
N PRO A 48 8.61 11.32 12.52
CA PRO A 48 7.82 12.19 13.39
C PRO A 48 7.30 13.46 12.70
N PHE A 49 7.44 13.57 11.38
CA PHE A 49 7.05 14.77 10.62
C PHE A 49 6.42 14.42 9.28
N SER A 50 5.65 15.37 8.77
CA SER A 50 5.06 15.33 7.41
C SER A 50 4.96 16.74 6.88
N PHE A 51 5.39 16.96 5.64
CA PHE A 51 5.40 18.29 5.02
C PHE A 51 4.51 18.34 3.79
N PRO A 52 3.72 19.41 3.58
CA PRO A 52 2.98 19.66 2.34
C PRO A 52 3.93 20.24 1.27
N LEU A 53 4.83 19.41 0.75
CA LEU A 53 5.99 19.84 -0.05
C LEU A 53 5.70 20.22 -1.50
N ARG A 54 4.52 19.92 -2.03
CA ARG A 54 4.27 20.09 -3.46
C ARG A 54 4.57 21.51 -3.97
N ARG A 55 4.11 22.54 -3.24
CA ARG A 55 4.36 23.94 -3.60
C ARG A 55 5.84 24.28 -3.47
N THR A 56 6.44 23.96 -2.33
CA THR A 56 7.86 24.23 -2.06
C THR A 56 8.76 23.62 -3.14
N LEU A 57 8.55 22.36 -3.53
CA LEU A 57 9.32 21.71 -4.60
C LEU A 57 9.11 22.39 -5.95
N MET A 58 7.88 22.80 -6.29
CA MET A 58 7.62 23.51 -7.56
C MET A 58 8.28 24.89 -7.59
N ASP A 59 8.25 25.62 -6.46
CA ASP A 59 8.92 26.92 -6.35
C ASP A 59 10.46 26.78 -6.46
N MET A 60 11.05 25.72 -5.90
CA MET A 60 12.47 25.39 -6.06
C MET A 60 12.82 25.04 -7.52
N VAL A 61 12.01 24.21 -8.15
CA VAL A 61 12.18 23.83 -9.57
C VAL A 61 12.15 25.07 -10.45
N ALA A 62 11.18 25.97 -10.25
CA ALA A 62 11.04 27.18 -11.06
C ALA A 62 12.27 28.13 -10.97
N ARG A 63 13.02 28.07 -9.86
CA ARG A 63 14.26 28.85 -9.68
C ARG A 63 15.51 28.20 -10.28
N ARG A 64 15.52 26.88 -10.44
CA ARG A 64 16.73 26.11 -10.75
C ARG A 64 16.69 25.40 -12.10
N MET A 65 15.53 25.29 -12.71
CA MET A 65 15.33 24.51 -13.93
C MET A 65 14.41 25.26 -14.90
N ASP A 66 14.54 24.98 -16.18
CA ASP A 66 13.54 25.42 -17.16
C ASP A 66 12.19 24.73 -16.87
N PRO A 67 11.11 25.52 -16.63
CA PRO A 67 9.82 24.95 -16.21
C PRO A 67 9.17 24.07 -17.29
N GLU A 68 9.35 24.39 -18.57
CA GLU A 68 8.76 23.62 -19.67
C GLU A 68 9.51 22.30 -19.86
N LEU A 69 10.84 22.33 -19.86
CA LEU A 69 11.66 21.12 -19.91
C LEU A 69 11.38 20.21 -18.70
N PHE A 70 11.23 20.79 -17.50
CA PHE A 70 10.85 20.03 -16.31
C PHE A 70 9.47 19.39 -16.46
N ARG A 71 8.47 20.11 -16.98
CA ARG A 71 7.12 19.59 -17.21
C ARG A 71 7.15 18.40 -18.15
N LEU A 72 7.82 18.53 -19.30
CA LEU A 72 7.96 17.46 -20.29
C LEU A 72 8.70 16.23 -19.73
N SER A 73 9.81 16.47 -19.01
CA SER A 73 10.58 15.39 -18.38
C SER A 73 9.77 14.67 -17.31
N ARG A 74 9.03 15.41 -16.47
CA ARG A 74 8.16 14.84 -15.45
C ARG A 74 7.03 14.02 -16.06
N ASP A 75 6.45 14.49 -17.17
CA ASP A 75 5.39 13.78 -17.87
C ASP A 75 5.91 12.48 -18.50
N TYR A 76 7.20 12.45 -18.88
CA TYR A 76 7.86 11.23 -19.36
C TYR A 76 8.22 10.26 -18.22
N VAL A 77 8.86 10.75 -17.16
CA VAL A 77 9.34 9.94 -16.01
C VAL A 77 8.19 9.51 -15.11
N GLY A 78 7.14 10.34 -14.97
CA GLY A 78 5.97 10.06 -14.13
C GLY A 78 6.22 10.16 -12.62
N ASP A 79 7.41 10.58 -12.19
CA ASP A 79 7.79 10.74 -10.77
C ASP A 79 8.53 12.06 -10.54
N THR A 80 7.92 12.95 -9.76
CA THR A 80 8.47 14.30 -9.49
C THR A 80 9.81 14.25 -8.76
N ALA A 81 9.97 13.36 -7.78
CA ALA A 81 11.21 13.25 -7.00
C ALA A 81 12.37 12.77 -7.88
N GLU A 82 12.12 11.80 -8.76
CA GLU A 82 13.13 11.31 -9.69
C GLU A 82 13.48 12.36 -10.74
N THR A 83 12.49 13.06 -11.30
CA THR A 83 12.72 14.13 -12.27
C THR A 83 13.58 15.24 -11.66
N ILE A 84 13.24 15.71 -10.45
CA ILE A 84 14.06 16.73 -9.75
C ILE A 84 15.49 16.20 -9.53
N ALA A 85 15.63 14.97 -9.03
CA ALA A 85 16.93 14.40 -8.72
C ALA A 85 17.88 14.33 -9.92
N LEU A 86 17.33 13.99 -11.09
CA LEU A 86 18.08 13.87 -12.35
C LEU A 86 18.40 15.23 -12.98
N MET A 87 17.46 16.18 -12.92
CA MET A 87 17.59 17.49 -13.56
C MET A 87 18.25 18.55 -12.64
N TRP A 88 18.53 18.23 -11.37
CA TRP A 88 19.09 19.19 -10.43
C TRP A 88 20.51 19.58 -10.82
N GLU A 89 20.67 20.79 -11.36
CA GLU A 89 21.96 21.36 -11.68
C GLU A 89 22.62 21.97 -10.43
N LYS A 90 23.91 21.67 -10.23
CA LYS A 90 24.69 22.37 -9.19
C LYS A 90 24.84 23.83 -9.60
N PRO A 91 24.83 24.80 -8.64
CA PRO A 91 25.14 26.17 -8.95
C PRO A 91 26.52 26.21 -9.64
N ARG A 92 26.58 26.80 -10.81
CA ARG A 92 27.88 27.07 -11.43
C ARG A 92 28.60 28.05 -10.54
N PRO A 93 29.89 27.82 -10.15
CA PRO A 93 30.64 28.82 -9.47
C PRO A 93 30.66 30.07 -10.38
N VAL A 94 30.28 31.22 -9.80
CA VAL A 94 30.33 32.48 -10.53
C VAL A 94 31.81 32.84 -10.70
N HIS A 95 32.40 32.32 -11.77
CA HIS A 95 33.68 32.80 -12.27
C HIS A 95 33.36 33.99 -13.16
N ASP A 96 33.53 35.20 -12.61
CA ASP A 96 33.44 36.47 -13.38
C ASP A 96 34.47 36.57 -14.52
N ASP A 97 35.40 35.62 -14.64
CA ASP A 97 36.47 35.66 -15.67
C ASP A 97 36.17 34.83 -16.92
N ALA A 98 35.11 34.01 -16.98
CA ALA A 98 34.86 33.15 -18.15
C ALA A 98 34.23 33.89 -19.34
N LEU A 99 33.56 35.00 -19.11
CA LEU A 99 32.96 35.83 -20.18
C LEU A 99 34.01 36.72 -20.92
N ALA A 100 35.14 36.97 -20.31
CA ALA A 100 36.25 37.74 -20.93
C ALA A 100 37.11 36.85 -21.87
N SER A 101 37.22 35.55 -21.60
CA SER A 101 38.07 34.64 -22.39
C SER A 101 37.37 34.08 -23.64
N MET A 102 36.03 33.95 -23.64
CA MET A 102 35.28 33.46 -24.83
C MET A 102 35.18 34.50 -25.96
N ARG A 103 35.44 35.77 -25.73
CA ARG A 103 35.48 36.79 -26.78
C ARG A 103 36.80 36.89 -27.56
N LYS A 104 37.83 36.13 -27.16
CA LYS A 104 39.16 36.16 -27.78
C LYS A 104 39.55 34.90 -28.56
N ALA A 105 38.72 33.86 -28.61
CA ALA A 105 39.02 32.60 -29.30
C ALA A 105 38.13 32.37 -30.50
N THR A 106 37.94 33.38 -31.36
CA THR A 106 37.60 33.14 -32.77
C THR A 106 38.87 33.31 -33.58
N VAL A 107 39.18 32.27 -34.37
CA VAL A 107 40.28 32.09 -35.34
C VAL A 107 41.41 31.20 -34.82
N SER A 108 41.28 29.91 -35.13
CA SER A 108 42.25 29.11 -35.86
C SER A 108 41.72 27.66 -35.97
N ALA A 109 41.34 27.29 -37.18
CA ALA A 109 41.09 25.89 -37.55
C ALA A 109 42.46 25.20 -37.78
N GLY A 110 42.67 24.05 -37.19
CA GLY A 110 43.86 23.22 -37.42
C GLY A 110 43.70 21.84 -36.79
N ASP A 111 43.72 20.83 -37.65
CA ASP A 111 43.63 19.40 -37.40
C ASP A 111 44.34 18.89 -36.14
N THR A 112 43.65 18.10 -35.33
CA THR A 112 44.34 17.11 -34.51
C THR A 112 43.49 15.84 -34.33
N LYS A 113 44.14 14.72 -34.68
CA LYS A 113 43.68 13.34 -34.63
C LYS A 113 43.27 12.94 -33.18
N ALA A 114 42.15 12.25 -33.08
CA ALA A 114 41.66 11.63 -31.87
C ALA A 114 42.64 10.56 -31.34
N ALA A 115 43.07 10.69 -30.11
CA ALA A 115 43.77 9.64 -29.32
C ALA A 115 42.72 8.76 -28.60
N PRO A 116 43.00 7.45 -28.41
CA PRO A 116 42.02 6.52 -27.82
C PRO A 116 41.85 6.78 -26.34
N TRP A 117 40.58 6.82 -25.92
CA TRP A 117 40.13 6.99 -24.53
C TRP A 117 40.54 5.78 -23.68
N GLN A 118 41.49 5.96 -22.77
CA GLN A 118 41.82 4.97 -21.73
C GLN A 118 40.96 5.27 -20.49
N ALA A 119 40.08 4.33 -20.14
CA ALA A 119 39.30 4.37 -18.91
C ALA A 119 40.22 4.12 -17.70
N THR A 120 40.64 5.17 -17.02
CA THR A 120 41.24 5.07 -15.68
C THR A 120 40.12 4.80 -14.67
N ARG A 121 40.14 3.64 -14.02
CA ARG A 121 39.33 3.36 -12.83
C ARG A 121 39.70 4.38 -11.75
N PRO A 122 38.72 5.09 -11.15
CA PRO A 122 39.04 5.88 -9.97
C PRO A 122 39.36 4.94 -8.80
N GLU A 123 40.52 5.13 -8.20
CA GLU A 123 40.87 4.55 -6.91
C GLU A 123 39.83 4.90 -5.87
N ALA A 124 39.49 3.91 -5.02
CA ALA A 124 38.56 4.11 -3.91
C ALA A 124 39.17 5.08 -2.89
N SER A 125 38.89 6.36 -3.05
CA SER A 125 39.17 7.37 -2.03
C SER A 125 38.30 7.11 -0.81
N SER A 126 38.90 7.10 0.38
CA SER A 126 38.20 7.10 1.67
C SER A 126 37.07 8.12 1.65
N PRO A 127 35.88 7.81 2.21
CA PRO A 127 34.76 8.76 2.19
C PRO A 127 35.20 10.06 2.88
N PRO A 128 34.87 11.25 2.31
CA PRO A 128 35.13 12.52 2.96
C PRO A 128 34.44 12.50 4.33
N GLN A 129 35.12 13.01 5.37
CA GLN A 129 34.66 13.03 6.77
C GLN A 129 33.36 13.85 6.99
N ASP A 130 32.87 14.56 5.98
CA ASP A 130 31.67 15.44 6.00
C ASP A 130 30.49 14.89 5.15
N ALA A 131 30.37 13.58 4.99
CA ALA A 131 29.23 13.03 4.25
C ALA A 131 27.93 13.13 5.07
N LEU A 132 26.93 13.88 4.56
CA LEU A 132 25.60 14.07 5.16
C LEU A 132 25.00 12.75 5.67
N ARG A 133 24.71 12.68 6.97
CA ARG A 133 24.15 11.48 7.62
C ARG A 133 22.61 11.51 7.56
N LEU A 134 22.01 10.31 7.59
CA LEU A 134 20.54 10.19 7.63
C LEU A 134 19.97 10.78 8.93
N SER A 135 20.63 10.51 10.04
CA SER A 135 20.25 11.05 11.36
C SER A 135 20.28 12.57 11.43
N GLU A 136 21.26 13.21 10.81
CA GLU A 136 21.36 14.68 10.74
C GLU A 136 20.17 15.24 9.96
N VAL A 137 19.90 14.68 8.77
CA VAL A 137 18.76 15.09 7.94
C VAL A 137 17.44 14.96 8.70
N VAL A 138 17.20 13.82 9.36
CA VAL A 138 15.95 13.59 10.09
C VAL A 138 15.84 14.53 11.30
N SER A 139 16.92 14.71 12.06
CA SER A 139 16.93 15.60 13.25
C SER A 139 16.68 17.06 12.86
N GLU A 140 17.32 17.54 11.80
CA GLU A 140 17.11 18.91 11.32
C GLU A 140 15.69 19.09 10.76
N LEU A 141 15.16 18.13 10.01
CA LEU A 141 13.79 18.17 9.49
C LEU A 141 12.74 18.20 10.60
N ALA A 142 12.99 17.53 11.73
CA ALA A 142 12.08 17.56 12.87
C ALA A 142 11.97 18.95 13.52
N LEU A 143 12.97 19.80 13.34
CA LEU A 143 13.08 21.14 13.97
C LEU A 143 12.87 22.29 12.99
N VAL A 144 13.00 22.05 11.67
CA VAL A 144 12.99 23.10 10.66
C VAL A 144 11.63 23.80 10.54
N GLY A 145 11.65 25.13 10.54
CA GLY A 145 10.50 25.97 10.25
C GLY A 145 10.11 25.91 8.76
N ARG A 146 8.84 26.25 8.46
CA ARG A 146 8.35 26.24 7.06
C ARG A 146 9.15 27.15 6.13
N ASN A 147 9.60 28.29 6.61
CA ASN A 147 10.34 29.28 5.82
C ASN A 147 11.78 28.84 5.53
N ASP A 148 12.38 28.05 6.42
CA ASP A 148 13.76 27.61 6.33
C ASP A 148 13.92 26.28 5.58
N LEU A 149 12.81 25.58 5.34
CA LEU A 149 12.82 24.26 4.71
C LEU A 149 13.37 24.31 3.28
N ALA A 150 12.95 25.27 2.46
CA ALA A 150 13.37 25.34 1.05
C ALA A 150 14.89 25.62 0.90
N PRO A 151 15.48 26.64 1.56
CA PRO A 151 16.92 26.85 1.51
C PRO A 151 17.72 25.64 2.00
N ARG A 152 17.25 24.97 3.06
CA ARG A 152 17.93 23.81 3.61
C ARG A 152 17.90 22.62 2.65
N LEU A 153 16.75 22.37 2.01
CA LEU A 153 16.62 21.34 0.99
C LEU A 153 17.53 21.61 -0.21
N GLU A 154 17.59 22.83 -0.70
CA GLU A 154 18.48 23.21 -1.80
C GLU A 154 19.95 22.92 -1.44
N ALA A 155 20.38 23.28 -0.24
CA ALA A 155 21.74 23.03 0.23
C ALA A 155 22.08 21.53 0.28
N TRP A 156 21.15 20.68 0.72
CA TRP A 156 21.35 19.22 0.72
C TRP A 156 21.32 18.65 -0.69
N LEU A 157 20.41 19.10 -1.56
CA LEU A 157 20.37 18.65 -2.95
C LEU A 157 21.64 19.00 -3.73
N ASP A 158 22.26 20.14 -3.42
CA ASP A 158 23.55 20.55 -4.01
C ASP A 158 24.71 19.63 -3.58
N GLN A 159 24.67 19.10 -2.36
CA GLN A 159 25.70 18.20 -1.81
C GLN A 159 25.56 16.75 -2.30
N LEU A 160 24.34 16.31 -2.59
CA LEU A 160 24.04 14.91 -2.92
C LEU A 160 24.22 14.62 -4.41
N ASP A 161 24.53 13.35 -4.73
CA ASP A 161 24.41 12.81 -6.08
C ASP A 161 22.94 12.54 -6.45
N ALA A 162 22.66 12.15 -7.68
CA ALA A 162 21.30 11.92 -8.15
C ALA A 162 20.54 10.88 -7.31
N THR A 163 21.21 9.80 -6.88
CA THR A 163 20.60 8.77 -6.03
C THR A 163 20.30 9.29 -4.63
N GLY A 164 21.20 10.07 -4.05
CA GLY A 164 21.01 10.72 -2.75
C GLY A 164 19.87 11.74 -2.78
N ARG A 165 19.79 12.57 -3.83
CA ARG A 165 18.70 13.52 -4.07
C ARG A 165 17.35 12.84 -4.15
N TRP A 166 17.28 11.77 -4.95
CA TRP A 166 16.07 10.97 -5.10
C TRP A 166 15.63 10.40 -3.74
N ALA A 167 16.54 9.80 -2.99
CA ALA A 167 16.24 9.22 -1.69
C ALA A 167 15.76 10.29 -0.68
N LEU A 168 16.40 11.46 -0.64
CA LEU A 168 15.98 12.59 0.20
C LEU A 168 14.56 13.05 -0.15
N LEU A 169 14.26 13.23 -1.43
CA LEU A 169 12.93 13.65 -1.89
C LEU A 169 11.87 12.60 -1.61
N LYS A 170 12.19 11.31 -1.74
CA LYS A 170 11.29 10.21 -1.39
C LYS A 170 11.01 10.14 0.11
N LEU A 171 12.02 10.33 0.96
CA LEU A 171 11.86 10.44 2.41
C LEU A 171 10.88 11.56 2.79
N LEU A 172 11.02 12.71 2.17
CA LEU A 172 10.20 13.88 2.46
C LEU A 172 8.76 13.77 1.94
N THR A 173 8.55 13.13 0.81
CA THR A 173 7.22 12.97 0.20
C THR A 173 6.44 11.78 0.75
N GLY A 174 7.07 10.90 1.54
CA GLY A 174 6.48 9.68 2.09
C GLY A 174 6.13 8.62 1.03
N ALA A 175 6.46 8.86 -0.24
CA ALA A 175 6.07 7.98 -1.34
C ALA A 175 7.24 7.11 -1.80
N LEU A 176 7.80 6.27 -0.92
CA LEU A 176 8.97 5.43 -1.22
C LEU A 176 8.75 4.54 -2.45
N ARG A 177 7.63 3.83 -2.52
CA ARG A 177 7.24 2.93 -3.62
C ARG A 177 8.33 1.94 -4.06
N VAL A 178 9.14 1.49 -3.09
CA VAL A 178 10.22 0.50 -3.31
C VAL A 178 9.74 -0.95 -3.16
N GLY A 179 8.42 -1.15 -3.01
CA GLY A 179 7.81 -2.47 -2.86
C GLY A 179 8.21 -3.18 -1.56
N VAL A 180 8.39 -2.43 -0.49
CA VAL A 180 8.62 -2.91 0.88
C VAL A 180 7.44 -2.48 1.74
N SER A 181 6.82 -3.44 2.43
CA SER A 181 5.83 -3.15 3.47
C SER A 181 6.52 -3.02 4.83
N ALA A 182 5.88 -2.33 5.79
CA ALA A 182 6.39 -2.24 7.16
C ALA A 182 6.67 -3.63 7.78
N ARG A 183 5.78 -4.62 7.54
CA ARG A 183 6.00 -6.00 7.99
C ARG A 183 7.25 -6.64 7.36
N LEU A 184 7.54 -6.35 6.08
CA LEU A 184 8.74 -6.88 5.43
C LEU A 184 10.02 -6.25 6.01
N ALA A 185 9.99 -4.96 6.33
CA ALA A 185 11.11 -4.28 7.01
C ALA A 185 11.34 -4.85 8.42
N LYS A 186 10.27 -5.07 9.20
CA LYS A 186 10.32 -5.73 10.51
C LYS A 186 10.88 -7.16 10.41
N ALA A 187 10.49 -7.92 9.38
CA ALA A 187 11.02 -9.27 9.15
C ALA A 187 12.53 -9.25 8.89
N ALA A 188 13.03 -8.26 8.13
CA ALA A 188 14.47 -8.11 7.90
C ALA A 188 15.25 -7.78 9.19
N VAL A 189 14.65 -7.02 10.10
CA VAL A 189 15.22 -6.73 11.42
C VAL A 189 15.22 -7.98 12.30
N ALA A 190 14.13 -8.76 12.31
CA ALA A 190 14.02 -10.01 13.06
C ALA A 190 15.12 -11.02 12.67
N GLU A 191 15.45 -11.11 11.36
CA GLU A 191 16.51 -11.99 10.85
C GLU A 191 17.93 -11.62 11.35
N LEU A 192 18.14 -10.45 11.95
CA LEU A 192 19.45 -10.10 12.54
C LEU A 192 19.84 -11.01 13.71
N ALA A 193 18.86 -11.51 14.45
CA ALA A 193 19.06 -12.29 15.66
C ALA A 193 18.25 -13.62 15.67
N ASN A 194 17.84 -14.11 14.51
CA ASN A 194 17.02 -15.32 14.34
C ASN A 194 15.70 -15.32 15.12
N PHE A 195 15.10 -14.14 15.35
CA PHE A 195 13.75 -14.01 15.88
C PHE A 195 12.70 -14.11 14.76
N GLY A 196 11.46 -14.42 15.12
CA GLY A 196 10.32 -14.28 14.24
C GLY A 196 9.92 -12.81 14.06
N VAL A 197 9.31 -12.46 12.93
CA VAL A 197 8.75 -11.12 12.73
C VAL A 197 7.69 -10.77 13.80
N ASP A 198 7.00 -11.76 14.31
CA ASP A 198 5.96 -11.63 15.32
C ASP A 198 6.52 -11.18 16.68
N ASP A 199 7.74 -11.58 17.01
CA ASP A 199 8.44 -11.10 18.22
C ASP A 199 8.71 -9.59 18.17
N ILE A 200 9.01 -9.09 16.95
CA ILE A 200 9.19 -7.65 16.70
C ILE A 200 7.85 -6.92 16.72
N GLU A 201 6.82 -7.48 16.10
CA GLU A 201 5.50 -6.86 16.05
C GLU A 201 4.85 -6.77 17.43
N GLU A 202 5.11 -7.73 18.31
CA GLU A 202 4.59 -7.72 19.67
C GLU A 202 5.06 -6.53 20.49
N ILE A 203 6.32 -6.11 20.30
CA ILE A 203 6.91 -4.96 21.03
C ILE A 203 6.83 -3.65 20.25
N TRP A 204 6.42 -3.69 18.98
CA TRP A 204 6.53 -2.57 18.06
C TRP A 204 5.89 -1.28 18.52
N HIS A 205 4.69 -1.38 19.10
CA HIS A 205 3.92 -0.21 19.53
C HIS A 205 4.46 0.47 20.79
N GLY A 206 5.37 -0.19 21.52
CA GLY A 206 6.13 0.41 22.63
C GLY A 206 7.44 1.04 22.22
N LEU A 207 7.80 0.96 20.92
CA LEU A 207 9.07 1.47 20.42
C LEU A 207 8.90 2.83 19.76
N ALA A 208 9.89 3.69 19.96
CA ALA A 208 10.00 4.98 19.25
C ALA A 208 11.28 5.04 18.40
N PRO A 209 11.22 5.70 17.23
CA PRO A 209 12.43 5.97 16.45
C PRO A 209 13.46 6.78 17.28
N PRO A 210 14.74 6.51 17.08
CA PRO A 210 15.38 5.63 16.10
C PRO A 210 15.57 4.18 16.53
N TYR A 211 14.71 3.60 17.36
CA TYR A 211 14.65 2.18 17.72
C TYR A 211 15.93 1.60 18.33
N GLN A 212 16.76 2.39 18.99
CA GLN A 212 18.02 1.92 19.60
C GLN A 212 17.82 0.77 20.59
N PRO A 213 16.79 0.77 21.48
CA PRO A 213 16.54 -0.35 22.38
C PRO A 213 16.23 -1.65 21.65
N LEU A 214 15.56 -1.58 20.47
CA LEU A 214 15.30 -2.74 19.62
C LEU A 214 16.61 -3.37 19.14
N PHE A 215 17.50 -2.56 18.54
CA PHE A 215 18.77 -3.06 18.02
C PHE A 215 19.69 -3.54 19.15
N ALA A 216 19.70 -2.87 20.30
CA ALA A 216 20.47 -3.32 21.48
C ALA A 216 20.01 -4.71 21.98
N TRP A 217 18.69 -4.95 22.03
CA TRP A 217 18.15 -6.26 22.36
C TRP A 217 18.51 -7.33 21.33
N LEU A 218 18.32 -7.06 20.05
CA LEU A 218 18.65 -8.01 18.98
C LEU A 218 20.14 -8.39 18.94
N GLU A 219 21.02 -7.50 19.38
CA GLU A 219 22.47 -7.74 19.47
C GLU A 219 22.90 -8.30 20.84
N GLY A 220 21.98 -8.61 21.72
CA GLY A 220 22.28 -9.13 23.07
C GLY A 220 22.91 -8.12 24.03
N ARG A 221 22.87 -6.80 23.67
CA ARG A 221 23.45 -5.70 24.47
C ARG A 221 22.44 -5.06 25.44
N GLY A 222 21.18 -5.45 25.36
CA GLY A 222 20.12 -4.92 26.21
C GLY A 222 18.96 -5.89 26.41
N PRO A 223 18.07 -5.64 27.37
CA PRO A 223 16.88 -6.46 27.59
C PRO A 223 15.88 -6.32 26.42
N LYS A 224 14.96 -7.30 26.31
CA LYS A 224 13.81 -7.17 25.40
C LYS A 224 13.02 -5.91 25.77
N PRO A 225 12.80 -5.00 24.81
CA PRO A 225 11.99 -3.81 25.06
C PRO A 225 10.60 -4.18 25.54
N ASP A 226 10.08 -3.44 26.49
CA ASP A 226 8.70 -3.61 26.94
C ASP A 226 7.76 -3.15 25.81
N ALA A 227 6.73 -3.94 25.53
CA ALA A 227 5.65 -3.54 24.63
C ALA A 227 4.90 -2.28 25.13
N GLY A 228 5.21 -1.85 26.36
CA GLY A 228 4.46 -0.83 27.09
C GLY A 228 3.20 -1.44 27.73
N ARG A 229 2.77 -0.91 28.85
CA ARG A 229 1.45 -1.24 29.44
C ARG A 229 0.31 -0.59 28.67
N GLY A 230 0.58 -0.18 27.42
CA GLY A 230 -0.35 0.51 26.58
C GLY A 230 -1.19 -0.43 25.70
N LEU A 231 -2.15 0.15 25.02
CA LEU A 231 -2.98 -0.52 24.02
C LEU A 231 -2.16 -0.87 22.80
N VAL A 232 -1.77 -2.13 22.67
CA VAL A 232 -0.87 -2.61 21.62
C VAL A 232 -1.61 -3.49 20.62
N PHE A 233 -1.21 -3.38 19.36
CA PHE A 233 -1.65 -4.28 18.31
C PHE A 233 -1.01 -5.66 18.50
N ARG A 234 -1.82 -6.71 18.41
CA ARG A 234 -1.36 -8.09 18.42
C ARG A 234 -1.33 -8.61 16.98
N PRO A 235 -0.26 -9.33 16.56
CA PRO A 235 -0.18 -9.90 15.23
C PRO A 235 -1.39 -10.76 14.87
N LEU A 236 -1.98 -10.52 13.69
CA LEU A 236 -3.25 -11.15 13.31
C LEU A 236 -3.05 -12.55 12.72
N MET A 237 -3.96 -13.46 13.08
CA MET A 237 -4.15 -14.72 12.37
C MET A 237 -4.91 -14.48 11.07
N LEU A 238 -4.40 -15.01 9.95
CA LEU A 238 -4.93 -14.81 8.61
C LEU A 238 -5.42 -16.12 8.01
N SER A 239 -6.45 -16.04 7.15
CA SER A 239 -7.04 -17.18 6.46
C SER A 239 -6.41 -17.43 5.08
N HIS A 240 -6.32 -18.70 4.66
CA HIS A 240 -6.07 -19.09 3.29
C HIS A 240 -7.34 -19.00 2.43
N PRO A 241 -7.25 -18.80 1.09
CA PRO A 241 -8.37 -19.11 0.22
C PRO A 241 -8.67 -20.61 0.29
N LEU A 242 -9.94 -20.96 0.18
CA LEU A 242 -10.38 -22.36 0.11
C LEU A 242 -10.32 -22.79 -1.37
N GLU A 243 -9.35 -23.63 -1.70
CA GLU A 243 -9.15 -24.16 -3.04
C GLU A 243 -9.97 -25.45 -3.25
N ALA A 244 -10.14 -25.88 -4.49
CA ALA A 244 -10.92 -27.08 -4.81
C ALA A 244 -10.42 -28.35 -4.10
N ALA A 245 -9.11 -28.52 -3.99
CA ALA A 245 -8.49 -29.64 -3.28
C ALA A 245 -8.78 -29.60 -1.77
N ASP A 246 -8.73 -28.40 -1.17
CA ASP A 246 -9.05 -28.20 0.25
C ASP A 246 -10.54 -28.47 0.50
N TRP A 247 -11.42 -28.03 -0.41
CA TRP A 247 -12.85 -28.30 -0.35
C TRP A 247 -13.16 -29.81 -0.36
N ALA A 248 -12.49 -30.58 -1.22
CA ALA A 248 -12.67 -32.02 -1.29
C ALA A 248 -12.32 -32.72 0.02
N ALA A 249 -11.21 -32.30 0.66
CA ALA A 249 -10.70 -32.88 1.90
C ALA A 249 -11.35 -32.31 3.18
N LEU A 250 -12.19 -31.29 3.07
CA LEU A 250 -12.74 -30.56 4.22
C LEU A 250 -13.73 -31.42 5.02
N ASP A 251 -13.47 -31.58 6.32
CA ASP A 251 -14.42 -32.12 7.31
C ASP A 251 -15.06 -30.96 8.07
N LEU A 252 -16.30 -30.61 7.74
CA LEU A 252 -17.02 -29.47 8.30
C LEU A 252 -17.24 -29.58 9.82
N SER A 253 -17.27 -30.78 10.40
CA SER A 253 -17.47 -30.96 11.83
C SER A 253 -16.35 -30.33 12.67
N GLN A 254 -15.16 -30.18 12.08
CA GLN A 254 -13.98 -29.57 12.72
C GLN A 254 -13.96 -28.04 12.62
N PHE A 255 -14.90 -27.42 11.91
CA PHE A 255 -14.88 -25.98 11.65
C PHE A 255 -16.13 -25.29 12.20
N SER A 256 -15.92 -24.09 12.72
CA SER A 256 -16.97 -23.09 12.93
C SER A 256 -17.14 -22.29 11.64
N THR A 257 -18.39 -22.05 11.25
CA THR A 257 -18.73 -21.32 10.01
C THR A 257 -19.30 -19.96 10.37
N GLU A 258 -18.83 -18.90 9.71
CA GLU A 258 -19.27 -17.52 9.88
C GLU A 258 -19.41 -16.84 8.53
N TRP A 259 -20.21 -15.76 8.46
CA TRP A 259 -20.22 -14.90 7.29
C TRP A 259 -18.89 -14.17 7.14
N LYS A 260 -18.40 -14.06 5.91
CA LYS A 260 -17.31 -13.15 5.60
C LYS A 260 -17.90 -11.80 5.21
N TRP A 261 -17.89 -10.89 6.16
CA TRP A 261 -18.42 -9.55 5.98
C TRP A 261 -17.55 -8.72 5.05
N ASP A 262 -18.16 -7.83 4.28
CA ASP A 262 -17.49 -6.85 3.43
C ASP A 262 -17.24 -5.54 4.22
N GLY A 263 -16.26 -5.57 5.07
CA GLY A 263 -15.88 -4.46 5.93
C GLY A 263 -14.36 -4.28 5.98
N ILE A 264 -13.90 -3.77 7.10
CA ILE A 264 -12.46 -3.65 7.41
C ILE A 264 -12.21 -4.41 8.69
N ARG A 265 -11.34 -5.40 8.61
CA ARG A 265 -10.87 -6.07 9.82
C ARG A 265 -10.23 -5.06 10.76
N VAL A 266 -10.71 -5.03 11.97
CA VAL A 266 -10.22 -4.16 13.04
C VAL A 266 -9.85 -5.00 14.25
N GLN A 267 -8.71 -4.66 14.86
CA GLN A 267 -8.40 -5.10 16.20
C GLN A 267 -8.64 -3.93 17.15
N VAL A 268 -9.48 -4.16 18.14
CA VAL A 268 -9.77 -3.20 19.20
C VAL A 268 -8.91 -3.55 20.39
N ALA A 269 -8.07 -2.63 20.83
CA ALA A 269 -7.40 -2.72 22.12
C ALA A 269 -7.98 -1.65 23.04
N ALA A 270 -8.57 -2.05 24.12
CA ALA A 270 -9.22 -1.18 25.08
C ALA A 270 -8.73 -1.45 26.49
N SER A 271 -8.66 -0.38 27.28
CA SER A 271 -8.49 -0.38 28.74
C SER A 271 -9.48 0.62 29.34
N ASP A 272 -9.61 0.65 30.66
CA ASP A 272 -10.51 1.60 31.32
C ASP A 272 -10.20 3.07 30.99
N ALA A 273 -8.96 3.37 30.62
CA ALA A 273 -8.49 4.74 30.36
C ALA A 273 -8.49 5.15 28.87
N ALA A 274 -8.46 4.20 27.93
CA ALA A 274 -8.30 4.52 26.52
C ALA A 274 -8.67 3.35 25.59
N VAL A 275 -9.01 3.68 24.35
CA VAL A 275 -9.31 2.72 23.28
C VAL A 275 -8.49 3.05 22.03
N LYS A 276 -7.96 2.01 21.40
CA LYS A 276 -7.33 2.10 20.07
C LYS A 276 -7.93 1.09 19.11
N LEU A 277 -8.11 1.55 17.90
CA LEU A 277 -8.57 0.74 16.78
C LEU A 277 -7.42 0.56 15.80
N PHE A 278 -7.00 -0.67 15.60
CA PHE A 278 -5.92 -0.99 14.67
C PHE A 278 -6.46 -1.64 13.41
N SER A 279 -6.03 -1.15 12.27
CA SER A 279 -6.31 -1.78 10.96
C SER A 279 -5.63 -3.15 10.86
N ARG A 280 -5.93 -3.87 9.79
CA ARG A 280 -5.28 -5.16 9.47
C ARG A 280 -3.74 -5.07 9.39
N SER A 281 -3.19 -3.92 9.04
CA SER A 281 -1.74 -3.67 8.98
C SER A 281 -1.13 -3.24 10.31
N GLY A 282 -1.94 -3.05 11.35
CA GLY A 282 -1.51 -2.54 12.65
C GLY A 282 -1.42 -1.01 12.71
N GLU A 283 -2.00 -0.30 11.75
CA GLU A 283 -2.08 1.15 11.74
C GLU A 283 -3.19 1.61 12.69
N ASP A 284 -2.93 2.63 13.50
CA ASP A 284 -3.92 3.25 14.38
C ASP A 284 -4.90 4.09 13.57
N ILE A 285 -6.15 3.64 13.48
CA ILE A 285 -7.25 4.29 12.75
C ILE A 285 -8.27 4.96 13.67
N SER A 286 -8.00 5.06 14.97
CA SER A 286 -8.93 5.56 16.01
C SER A 286 -9.49 6.94 15.67
N SER A 287 -8.68 7.84 15.10
CA SER A 287 -9.09 9.20 14.75
C SER A 287 -10.23 9.28 13.73
N ALA A 288 -10.40 8.23 12.91
CA ALA A 288 -11.50 8.14 11.94
C ALA A 288 -12.81 7.60 12.56
N PHE A 289 -12.76 7.08 13.80
CA PHE A 289 -13.89 6.43 14.47
C PHE A 289 -14.07 6.87 15.93
N PRO A 290 -14.18 8.18 16.22
CA PRO A 290 -14.30 8.70 17.57
C PRO A 290 -15.55 8.19 18.29
N ASP A 291 -16.62 7.91 17.55
CA ASP A 291 -17.87 7.36 18.06
C ASP A 291 -17.75 5.94 18.67
N LEU A 292 -16.75 5.16 18.26
CA LEU A 292 -16.42 3.88 18.90
C LEU A 292 -15.45 4.10 20.08
N VAL A 293 -14.45 4.94 19.91
CA VAL A 293 -13.45 5.23 20.94
C VAL A 293 -14.09 5.83 22.19
N GLU A 294 -15.04 6.74 22.02
CA GLU A 294 -15.76 7.39 23.13
C GLU A 294 -16.80 6.49 23.81
N ALA A 295 -17.30 5.47 23.09
CA ALA A 295 -18.38 4.62 23.59
C ALA A 295 -17.87 3.41 24.42
N TRP A 296 -16.57 3.10 24.37
CA TRP A 296 -16.04 1.85 24.90
C TRP A 296 -15.15 2.07 26.12
N HIS A 297 -15.47 1.39 27.22
CA HIS A 297 -14.76 1.44 28.49
C HIS A 297 -14.69 0.03 29.08
N PHE A 298 -13.62 -0.74 28.73
CA PHE A 298 -13.41 -2.10 29.21
C PHE A 298 -11.97 -2.53 28.96
N ASP A 299 -11.49 -3.56 29.64
CA ASP A 299 -10.16 -4.15 29.40
C ASP A 299 -10.27 -5.38 28.49
N ALA A 300 -9.96 -5.20 27.21
CA ALA A 300 -9.98 -6.28 26.23
C ALA A 300 -9.14 -5.97 24.98
N THR A 301 -8.66 -7.04 24.31
CA THR A 301 -8.20 -6.99 22.93
C THR A 301 -9.10 -7.90 22.09
N LEU A 302 -9.85 -7.31 21.17
CA LEU A 302 -10.90 -7.96 20.40
C LEU A 302 -10.57 -7.90 18.91
N ASP A 303 -10.99 -8.93 18.17
CA ASP A 303 -10.86 -9.01 16.73
C ASP A 303 -12.26 -9.01 16.10
N GLY A 304 -12.48 -8.12 15.15
CA GLY A 304 -13.80 -7.93 14.54
C GLY A 304 -13.73 -7.33 13.14
N GLU A 305 -14.90 -7.20 12.53
CA GLU A 305 -15.08 -6.48 11.27
C GLU A 305 -15.75 -5.13 11.54
N LEU A 306 -15.09 -4.06 11.12
CA LEU A 306 -15.62 -2.70 11.17
C LEU A 306 -16.55 -2.48 9.99
N LEU A 307 -17.75 -2.04 10.27
CA LEU A 307 -18.86 -1.87 9.33
C LEU A 307 -19.51 -0.50 9.51
N VAL A 308 -20.37 -0.11 8.59
CA VAL A 308 -21.42 0.88 8.82
C VAL A 308 -22.73 0.13 8.95
N VAL A 309 -23.47 0.36 10.04
CA VAL A 309 -24.79 -0.27 10.27
C VAL A 309 -25.81 0.83 10.50
N ARG A 310 -26.93 0.79 9.74
CA ARG A 310 -28.07 1.70 9.85
C ARG A 310 -29.34 0.86 10.00
N ASP A 311 -30.15 1.19 10.97
CA ASP A 311 -31.44 0.52 11.23
C ASP A 311 -31.31 -1.03 11.36
N GLY A 312 -30.18 -1.50 11.87
CA GLY A 312 -29.87 -2.93 12.00
C GLY A 312 -29.26 -3.59 10.75
N GLU A 313 -29.23 -2.90 9.62
CA GLU A 313 -28.73 -3.42 8.35
C GLU A 313 -27.29 -2.95 8.05
N VAL A 314 -26.47 -3.86 7.51
CA VAL A 314 -25.09 -3.55 7.09
C VAL A 314 -25.14 -2.74 5.79
N ALA A 315 -24.60 -1.54 5.83
CA ALA A 315 -24.50 -0.67 4.66
C ALA A 315 -23.37 -1.12 3.72
N PRO A 316 -23.40 -0.73 2.43
CA PRO A 316 -22.34 -1.02 1.48
C PRO A 316 -20.97 -0.51 1.96
N PHE A 317 -19.91 -1.23 1.64
CA PHE A 317 -18.52 -0.87 2.01
C PHE A 317 -18.11 0.56 1.60
N ASN A 318 -18.70 1.08 0.50
CA ASN A 318 -18.44 2.45 0.06
C ASN A 318 -18.79 3.50 1.13
N ASP A 319 -19.76 3.24 1.98
CA ASP A 319 -20.16 4.12 3.09
C ASP A 319 -19.07 4.13 4.16
N LEU A 320 -18.49 2.99 4.48
CA LEU A 320 -17.35 2.90 5.39
C LEU A 320 -16.12 3.64 4.83
N GLN A 321 -15.89 3.59 3.53
CA GLN A 321 -14.79 4.32 2.88
C GLN A 321 -14.89 5.83 3.04
N GLN A 322 -16.08 6.40 3.25
CA GLN A 322 -16.25 7.84 3.47
C GLN A 322 -15.58 8.32 4.77
N ARG A 323 -15.34 7.41 5.73
CA ARG A 323 -14.67 7.70 7.01
C ARG A 323 -13.17 7.38 7.01
N LEU A 324 -12.74 6.45 6.16
CA LEU A 324 -11.33 6.01 6.10
C LEU A 324 -10.38 7.15 5.74
N ASN A 325 -9.16 7.08 6.28
CA ASN A 325 -8.07 8.02 6.03
C ASN A 325 -8.38 9.49 6.42
N ARG A 326 -9.45 9.72 7.20
CA ARG A 326 -9.76 11.05 7.71
C ARG A 326 -9.10 11.28 9.05
N LYS A 327 -8.33 12.37 9.16
CA LYS A 327 -7.74 12.81 10.44
C LYS A 327 -8.77 13.43 11.38
N ARG A 328 -9.89 13.91 10.85
CA ARG A 328 -11.03 14.46 11.62
C ARG A 328 -12.32 14.10 10.93
N VAL A 329 -13.30 13.65 11.69
CA VAL A 329 -14.63 13.26 11.22
C VAL A 329 -15.64 14.22 11.85
N SER A 330 -16.53 14.80 11.03
CA SER A 330 -17.59 15.72 11.51
C SER A 330 -18.75 14.93 12.11
N LYS A 331 -19.55 15.58 13.00
CA LYS A 331 -20.77 14.99 13.57
C LYS A 331 -21.72 14.47 12.48
N ARG A 332 -21.93 15.24 11.41
CA ARG A 332 -22.74 14.84 10.25
C ARG A 332 -22.25 13.53 9.61
N GLN A 333 -20.93 13.34 9.51
CA GLN A 333 -20.37 12.11 8.94
C GLN A 333 -20.55 10.92 9.89
N ILE A 334 -20.48 11.12 11.21
CA ILE A 334 -20.76 10.08 12.20
C ILE A 334 -22.23 9.65 12.11
N GLU A 335 -23.15 10.60 11.99
CA GLU A 335 -24.58 10.32 11.87
C GLU A 335 -24.93 9.65 10.52
N GLN A 336 -24.31 10.08 9.44
CA GLN A 336 -24.56 9.53 8.11
C GLN A 336 -23.94 8.15 7.91
N PHE A 337 -22.77 7.90 8.52
CA PHE A 337 -22.00 6.66 8.40
C PHE A 337 -21.64 6.12 9.80
N PRO A 338 -22.61 5.72 10.62
CA PRO A 338 -22.37 5.24 11.98
C PRO A 338 -21.53 3.98 11.98
N ALA A 339 -20.39 4.03 12.68
CA ALA A 339 -19.50 2.89 12.77
C ALA A 339 -20.04 1.83 13.73
N HIS A 340 -19.81 0.56 13.37
CA HIS A 340 -20.20 -0.62 14.11
C HIS A 340 -19.12 -1.69 14.02
N VAL A 341 -18.88 -2.45 15.07
CA VAL A 341 -17.91 -3.55 15.05
C VAL A 341 -18.60 -4.89 15.32
N ARG A 342 -18.50 -5.79 14.37
CA ARG A 342 -18.97 -7.16 14.50
C ARG A 342 -17.83 -8.06 14.98
N LEU A 343 -17.89 -8.44 16.25
CA LEU A 343 -16.83 -9.17 16.94
C LEU A 343 -16.91 -10.67 16.64
N TYR A 344 -15.77 -11.30 16.38
CA TYR A 344 -15.70 -12.74 16.11
C TYR A 344 -14.60 -13.48 16.89
N ASP A 345 -13.65 -12.79 17.51
CA ASP A 345 -12.64 -13.43 18.37
C ASP A 345 -12.19 -12.47 19.48
N ALA A 346 -11.65 -13.01 20.57
CA ALA A 346 -11.03 -12.25 21.64
C ALA A 346 -9.62 -12.78 21.91
N LEU A 347 -8.66 -11.87 21.98
CA LEU A 347 -7.26 -12.17 22.23
C LEU A 347 -6.91 -12.01 23.71
N THR A 348 -7.43 -10.96 24.35
CA THR A 348 -7.34 -10.76 25.80
C THR A 348 -8.69 -10.30 26.33
N LEU A 349 -9.09 -10.75 27.51
CA LEU A 349 -10.26 -10.28 28.25
C LEU A 349 -9.89 -10.17 29.72
N ASP A 350 -10.21 -9.03 30.33
CA ASP A 350 -10.00 -8.78 31.77
C ASP A 350 -8.55 -9.12 32.19
N GLY A 351 -7.55 -8.72 31.39
CA GLY A 351 -6.13 -8.97 31.63
C GLY A 351 -5.63 -10.39 31.28
N VAL A 352 -6.51 -11.31 30.90
CA VAL A 352 -6.15 -12.71 30.58
C VAL A 352 -5.90 -12.89 29.08
N ASP A 353 -4.72 -13.37 28.69
CA ASP A 353 -4.39 -13.74 27.31
C ASP A 353 -5.07 -15.06 26.93
N LEU A 354 -5.90 -15.03 25.88
CA LEU A 354 -6.69 -16.16 25.40
C LEU A 354 -6.09 -16.84 24.16
N ARG A 355 -5.05 -16.28 23.57
CA ARG A 355 -4.53 -16.69 22.25
C ARG A 355 -4.14 -18.16 22.16
N GLN A 356 -3.67 -18.75 23.27
CA GLN A 356 -3.31 -20.17 23.34
C GLN A 356 -4.51 -21.13 23.49
N LEU A 357 -5.70 -20.61 23.76
CA LEU A 357 -6.90 -21.44 23.88
C LEU A 357 -7.45 -21.83 22.51
N PRO A 358 -8.14 -22.98 22.40
CA PRO A 358 -8.92 -23.33 21.23
C PRO A 358 -9.95 -22.24 20.87
N LEU A 359 -10.24 -22.07 19.58
CA LEU A 359 -11.23 -21.08 19.10
C LEU A 359 -12.57 -21.20 19.83
N VAL A 360 -13.08 -22.43 20.02
CA VAL A 360 -14.37 -22.63 20.72
C VAL A 360 -14.34 -22.10 22.16
N ALA A 361 -13.22 -22.22 22.86
CA ALA A 361 -13.07 -21.70 24.22
C ALA A 361 -12.94 -20.16 24.21
N ARG A 362 -12.20 -19.57 23.27
CA ARG A 362 -12.12 -18.12 23.10
C ARG A 362 -13.49 -17.53 22.78
N ARG A 363 -14.22 -18.17 21.87
CA ARG A 363 -15.58 -17.75 21.47
C ARG A 363 -16.56 -17.80 22.65
N ALA A 364 -16.58 -18.85 23.42
CA ALA A 364 -17.44 -18.97 24.61
C ALA A 364 -17.12 -17.85 25.64
N ARG A 365 -15.84 -17.54 25.84
CA ARG A 365 -15.44 -16.43 26.71
C ARG A 365 -15.83 -15.07 26.15
N LEU A 366 -15.69 -14.85 24.84
CA LEU A 366 -16.16 -13.64 24.17
C LEU A 366 -17.67 -13.45 24.35
N GLU A 367 -18.49 -14.49 24.15
CA GLU A 367 -19.95 -14.45 24.33
C GLU A 367 -20.34 -14.12 25.75
N ALA A 368 -19.72 -14.77 26.74
CA ALA A 368 -19.95 -14.49 28.16
C ALA A 368 -19.53 -13.06 28.56
N TRP A 369 -18.40 -12.61 28.07
CA TRP A 369 -17.92 -11.22 28.25
C TRP A 369 -18.87 -10.22 27.59
N PHE A 370 -19.25 -10.45 26.35
CA PHE A 370 -20.17 -9.57 25.59
C PHE A 370 -21.51 -9.40 26.28
N GLY A 371 -22.07 -10.48 26.85
CA GLY A 371 -23.31 -10.44 27.61
C GLY A 371 -23.23 -9.58 28.88
N ARG A 372 -22.04 -9.47 29.48
CA ARG A 372 -21.78 -8.60 30.67
C ARG A 372 -21.46 -7.16 30.27
N ALA A 373 -20.50 -6.99 29.33
CA ALA A 373 -19.95 -5.68 28.97
C ALA A 373 -20.90 -4.85 28.10
N ARG A 374 -21.71 -5.52 27.26
CA ARG A 374 -22.66 -4.91 26.33
C ARG A 374 -22.10 -3.69 25.60
N PRO A 375 -20.95 -3.83 24.90
CA PRO A 375 -20.31 -2.71 24.25
C PRO A 375 -21.26 -2.10 23.20
N GLN A 376 -21.44 -0.79 23.25
CA GLN A 376 -22.30 -0.08 22.33
C GLN A 376 -21.73 -0.15 20.90
N ARG A 377 -22.60 -0.01 19.89
CA ARG A 377 -22.20 -0.05 18.47
C ARG A 377 -21.42 -1.30 18.09
N SER A 378 -21.80 -2.43 18.69
CA SER A 378 -21.20 -3.72 18.37
C SER A 378 -22.20 -4.87 18.52
N ASP A 379 -21.89 -5.95 17.83
CA ASP A 379 -22.56 -7.23 17.92
C ASP A 379 -21.56 -8.37 17.80
N LEU A 380 -22.05 -9.61 17.93
CA LEU A 380 -21.25 -10.81 17.70
C LEU A 380 -21.51 -11.36 16.31
N SER A 381 -20.44 -11.73 15.60
CA SER A 381 -20.57 -12.49 14.35
C SER A 381 -21.32 -13.79 14.61
N GLU A 382 -22.41 -14.01 13.86
CA GLU A 382 -23.22 -15.21 13.99
C GLU A 382 -22.46 -16.47 13.56
N LEU A 383 -22.57 -17.53 14.37
CA LEU A 383 -22.12 -18.86 13.98
C LEU A 383 -23.20 -19.57 13.19
N ILE A 384 -22.91 -19.85 11.91
CA ILE A 384 -23.84 -20.49 10.99
C ILE A 384 -23.85 -21.99 11.24
N GLY A 385 -25.01 -22.55 11.63
CA GLY A 385 -25.19 -23.99 11.75
C GLY A 385 -25.26 -24.67 10.40
N VAL A 386 -24.20 -25.39 10.02
CA VAL A 386 -24.08 -26.11 8.75
C VAL A 386 -24.03 -27.60 9.02
N ALA A 387 -25.00 -28.33 8.48
CA ALA A 387 -25.10 -29.80 8.63
C ALA A 387 -24.18 -30.56 7.65
N ASP A 388 -24.05 -30.04 6.42
CA ASP A 388 -23.34 -30.71 5.34
C ASP A 388 -22.79 -29.69 4.29
N LYS A 389 -21.95 -30.21 3.39
CA LYS A 389 -21.36 -29.41 2.29
C LYS A 389 -22.42 -28.85 1.34
N ALA A 390 -23.53 -29.54 1.12
CA ALA A 390 -24.57 -29.06 0.22
C ALA A 390 -25.31 -27.84 0.80
N LYS A 391 -25.62 -27.84 2.12
CA LYS A 391 -26.16 -26.67 2.83
C LYS A 391 -25.19 -25.50 2.76
N LEU A 392 -23.89 -25.75 3.02
CA LEU A 392 -22.87 -24.71 2.96
C LEU A 392 -22.76 -24.09 1.56
N GLN A 393 -22.85 -24.90 0.52
CA GLN A 393 -22.80 -24.44 -0.87
C GLN A 393 -24.02 -23.61 -1.26
N ARG A 394 -25.22 -23.99 -0.78
CA ARG A 394 -26.43 -23.16 -0.94
C ARG A 394 -26.29 -21.80 -0.25
N LEU A 395 -25.84 -21.78 1.00
CA LEU A 395 -25.59 -20.53 1.73
C LEU A 395 -24.58 -19.65 0.99
N TRP A 396 -23.48 -20.24 0.51
CA TRP A 396 -22.48 -19.49 -0.24
C TRP A 396 -23.04 -18.88 -1.54
N SER A 397 -23.92 -19.58 -2.26
CA SER A 397 -24.56 -19.03 -3.46
C SER A 397 -25.51 -17.87 -3.16
N GLN A 398 -26.02 -17.77 -1.95
CA GLN A 398 -26.93 -16.69 -1.49
C GLN A 398 -26.21 -15.46 -0.93
N THR A 399 -24.87 -15.49 -0.81
CA THR A 399 -24.09 -14.40 -0.20
C THR A 399 -24.09 -13.07 -0.97
N ARG A 400 -24.78 -12.97 -2.12
CA ARG A 400 -24.86 -11.75 -2.93
C ARG A 400 -25.70 -10.63 -2.33
N ALA A 401 -26.56 -10.94 -1.37
CA ALA A 401 -27.36 -9.93 -0.67
C ALA A 401 -26.58 -9.35 0.52
N THR A 402 -26.53 -8.03 0.63
CA THR A 402 -26.23 -7.27 1.87
C THR A 402 -24.84 -7.48 2.52
N GLY A 403 -23.79 -6.90 1.93
CA GLY A 403 -22.51 -6.68 2.67
C GLY A 403 -21.75 -7.96 3.03
N ILE A 404 -22.03 -9.09 2.38
CA ILE A 404 -21.36 -10.38 2.60
C ILE A 404 -20.48 -10.73 1.40
N GLU A 405 -19.18 -10.95 1.63
CA GLU A 405 -18.21 -11.35 0.58
C GLU A 405 -18.09 -12.88 0.38
N GLY A 406 -18.64 -13.68 1.29
CA GLY A 406 -18.48 -15.12 1.29
C GLY A 406 -18.61 -15.75 2.67
N ILE A 407 -17.88 -16.82 2.91
CA ILE A 407 -17.91 -17.59 4.15
C ILE A 407 -16.50 -17.73 4.73
N MET A 408 -16.40 -17.69 6.05
CA MET A 408 -15.21 -18.04 6.83
C MET A 408 -15.40 -19.41 7.47
N LEU A 409 -14.39 -20.27 7.35
CA LEU A 409 -14.31 -21.54 8.06
C LEU A 409 -13.10 -21.47 9.00
N LYS A 410 -13.35 -21.59 10.30
CA LYS A 410 -12.32 -21.47 11.32
C LYS A 410 -12.25 -22.77 12.12
N ARG A 411 -11.08 -23.40 12.18
CA ARG A 411 -10.91 -24.67 12.87
C ARG A 411 -11.15 -24.50 14.36
N ARG A 412 -12.03 -25.33 14.92
CA ARG A 412 -12.60 -25.21 16.28
C ARG A 412 -11.56 -25.36 17.39
N ASP A 413 -10.56 -26.22 17.18
CA ASP A 413 -9.46 -26.51 18.12
C ASP A 413 -8.24 -25.58 17.94
N SER A 414 -8.28 -24.60 16.99
CA SER A 414 -7.13 -23.77 16.69
C SER A 414 -6.85 -22.74 17.79
N ALA A 415 -5.58 -22.66 18.23
CA ALA A 415 -5.06 -21.49 18.92
C ALA A 415 -5.04 -20.28 17.97
N TYR A 416 -4.96 -19.07 18.51
CA TYR A 416 -4.81 -17.85 17.70
C TYR A 416 -3.33 -17.64 17.38
N MET A 417 -2.93 -18.04 16.19
CA MET A 417 -1.55 -17.97 15.72
C MET A 417 -1.38 -16.82 14.75
N SER A 418 -0.32 -16.04 14.89
CA SER A 418 -0.05 -14.96 13.96
C SER A 418 0.29 -15.47 12.54
N GLY A 419 0.12 -14.61 11.56
CA GLY A 419 0.41 -14.95 10.17
C GLY A 419 -0.68 -15.80 9.53
N ARG A 420 -0.28 -16.74 8.64
CA ARG A 420 -1.24 -17.56 7.87
C ARG A 420 -0.93 -19.04 8.05
N PRO A 421 -1.29 -19.62 9.19
CA PRO A 421 -1.08 -21.04 9.44
C PRO A 421 -1.97 -21.88 8.48
N LYS A 422 -1.35 -22.89 7.87
CA LYS A 422 -2.04 -23.74 6.90
C LYS A 422 -3.10 -24.63 7.59
N GLY A 423 -4.28 -24.76 6.98
CA GLY A 423 -5.31 -25.68 7.42
C GLY A 423 -6.17 -25.23 8.61
N LEU A 424 -5.90 -24.05 9.20
CA LEU A 424 -6.63 -23.60 10.38
C LEU A 424 -7.80 -22.69 10.03
N TRP A 425 -7.58 -21.67 9.21
CA TRP A 425 -8.63 -20.74 8.81
C TRP A 425 -8.71 -20.66 7.29
N TRP A 426 -9.92 -20.79 6.75
CA TRP A 426 -10.23 -20.68 5.34
C TRP A 426 -11.19 -19.53 5.08
N LYS A 427 -11.04 -18.86 3.94
CA LYS A 427 -12.01 -17.93 3.39
C LYS A 427 -12.50 -18.47 2.05
N TRP A 428 -13.79 -18.62 1.93
CA TRP A 428 -14.44 -19.01 0.70
C TRP A 428 -15.17 -17.81 0.11
N LYS A 429 -14.43 -17.04 -0.66
CA LYS A 429 -14.97 -15.88 -1.36
C LYS A 429 -15.74 -16.31 -2.60
N ARG A 430 -16.69 -15.48 -3.01
CA ARG A 430 -17.31 -15.60 -4.33
C ARG A 430 -16.24 -15.48 -5.42
N ALA A 431 -16.50 -16.13 -6.58
CA ALA A 431 -15.73 -15.85 -7.78
C ALA A 431 -15.89 -14.38 -8.15
N PRO A 432 -14.83 -13.71 -8.60
CA PRO A 432 -14.95 -12.35 -9.08
C PRO A 432 -15.91 -12.30 -10.26
N LEU A 433 -16.58 -11.18 -10.44
CA LEU A 433 -17.29 -10.87 -11.68
C LEU A 433 -16.26 -10.64 -12.77
N THR A 434 -16.60 -10.96 -14.01
CA THR A 434 -15.74 -10.72 -15.17
C THR A 434 -16.51 -9.97 -16.24
N LEU A 435 -15.78 -9.14 -17.01
CA LEU A 435 -16.28 -8.44 -18.17
C LEU A 435 -15.16 -8.36 -19.22
N ASP A 436 -15.49 -8.61 -20.48
CA ASP A 436 -14.57 -8.40 -21.59
C ASP A 436 -14.56 -6.92 -21.98
N CYS A 437 -13.47 -6.22 -21.67
CA CYS A 437 -13.32 -4.79 -21.86
C CYS A 437 -12.27 -4.49 -22.93
N VAL A 438 -12.46 -3.42 -23.68
CA VAL A 438 -11.51 -2.96 -24.72
C VAL A 438 -10.46 -2.04 -24.09
N LEU A 439 -9.18 -2.25 -24.40
CA LEU A 439 -8.12 -1.31 -24.03
C LEU A 439 -8.31 0.02 -24.76
N MET A 440 -8.39 1.12 -24.00
CA MET A 440 -8.54 2.48 -24.50
C MET A 440 -7.25 3.27 -24.40
N TYR A 441 -6.64 3.21 -23.21
CA TYR A 441 -5.43 3.98 -22.93
C TYR A 441 -4.43 3.11 -22.17
N ALA A 442 -3.16 3.23 -22.56
CA ALA A 442 -2.04 2.67 -21.83
C ALA A 442 -1.15 3.81 -21.32
N GLN A 443 -0.81 3.77 -20.05
CA GLN A 443 0.06 4.75 -19.42
C GLN A 443 1.36 4.07 -19.00
N ARG A 444 2.49 4.75 -19.21
CA ARG A 444 3.79 4.29 -18.72
C ARG A 444 3.80 4.21 -17.20
N GLY A 445 4.48 3.22 -16.68
CA GLY A 445 4.79 3.16 -15.26
C GLY A 445 5.53 4.41 -14.81
N SER A 446 5.56 4.67 -13.51
CA SER A 446 6.27 5.83 -12.95
C SER A 446 7.68 5.44 -12.50
N GLY A 447 8.61 6.40 -12.55
CA GLY A 447 9.96 6.24 -12.09
C GLY A 447 10.71 5.20 -12.92
N LYS A 448 11.41 4.28 -12.27
CA LYS A 448 12.23 3.24 -12.90
C LYS A 448 11.45 2.23 -13.77
N ARG A 449 10.11 2.24 -13.71
CA ARG A 449 9.22 1.47 -14.59
C ARG A 449 8.67 2.29 -15.76
N SER A 450 9.14 3.51 -15.97
CA SER A 450 8.70 4.38 -17.05
C SER A 450 9.02 3.83 -18.47
N SER A 451 9.86 2.81 -18.57
CA SER A 451 10.18 2.14 -19.84
C SER A 451 9.03 1.31 -20.40
N TYR A 452 8.09 0.87 -19.57
CA TYR A 452 7.00 -0.03 -19.95
C TYR A 452 5.64 0.60 -19.67
N TYR A 453 4.65 0.26 -20.50
CA TYR A 453 3.25 0.53 -20.18
C TYR A 453 2.79 -0.47 -19.13
N SER A 454 2.28 -0.01 -18.01
CA SER A 454 1.87 -0.86 -16.88
C SER A 454 0.58 -0.43 -16.21
N ASP A 455 -0.05 0.62 -16.71
CA ASP A 455 -1.32 1.16 -16.21
C ASP A 455 -2.29 1.27 -17.40
N TYR A 456 -3.38 0.50 -17.36
CA TYR A 456 -4.28 0.31 -18.48
C TYR A 456 -5.68 0.80 -18.13
N THR A 457 -6.23 1.69 -18.96
CA THR A 457 -7.63 2.12 -18.90
C THR A 457 -8.41 1.35 -19.96
N PHE A 458 -9.49 0.72 -19.54
CA PHE A 458 -10.35 -0.07 -20.42
C PHE A 458 -11.79 0.42 -20.39
N GLY A 459 -12.52 0.13 -21.43
CA GLY A 459 -13.89 0.56 -21.66
C GLY A 459 -14.82 -0.57 -22.08
N ALA A 460 -16.11 -0.26 -22.00
CA ALA A 460 -17.20 -1.07 -22.54
C ALA A 460 -17.97 -0.28 -23.58
N TRP A 461 -18.56 -0.96 -24.54
CA TRP A 461 -19.38 -0.34 -25.59
C TRP A 461 -20.74 0.09 -25.06
N ARG A 462 -21.21 1.25 -25.48
CA ARG A 462 -22.59 1.68 -25.30
C ARG A 462 -23.16 2.25 -26.60
N THR A 463 -24.47 2.37 -26.68
CA THR A 463 -25.10 3.12 -27.76
C THR A 463 -25.07 4.62 -27.40
N GLY A 464 -24.38 5.42 -28.19
CA GLY A 464 -24.32 6.87 -28.04
C GLY A 464 -25.64 7.56 -28.41
N ALA A 465 -25.74 8.85 -28.11
CA ALA A 465 -26.95 9.64 -28.37
C ALA A 465 -27.33 9.70 -29.87
N ASN A 466 -26.38 9.52 -30.76
CA ASN A 466 -26.57 9.48 -32.21
C ASN A 466 -26.83 8.07 -32.77
N GLY A 467 -27.01 7.07 -31.90
CA GLY A 467 -27.20 5.66 -32.28
C GLY A 467 -25.91 4.91 -32.65
N ALA A 468 -24.76 5.57 -32.71
CA ALA A 468 -23.48 4.93 -32.97
C ALA A 468 -22.91 4.25 -31.70
N ALA A 469 -22.09 3.21 -31.91
CA ALA A 469 -21.35 2.60 -30.81
C ALA A 469 -20.29 3.57 -30.27
N GLU A 470 -20.28 3.79 -28.96
CA GLU A 470 -19.33 4.62 -28.23
C GLU A 470 -18.63 3.78 -27.17
N LEU A 471 -17.29 3.85 -27.12
CA LEU A 471 -16.50 3.21 -26.08
C LEU A 471 -16.34 4.15 -24.89
N VAL A 472 -16.81 3.73 -23.69
CA VAL A 472 -16.74 4.55 -22.48
C VAL A 472 -15.87 3.87 -21.42
N PRO A 473 -15.01 4.63 -20.70
CA PRO A 473 -14.13 4.06 -19.70
C PRO A 473 -14.92 3.52 -18.50
N VAL A 474 -14.61 2.29 -18.09
CA VAL A 474 -15.26 1.60 -16.95
C VAL A 474 -14.30 1.27 -15.82
N GLY A 475 -12.98 1.31 -16.07
CA GLY A 475 -12.00 1.04 -15.04
C GLY A 475 -10.55 1.17 -15.49
N LYS A 476 -9.65 0.99 -14.50
CA LYS A 476 -8.20 0.92 -14.70
C LYS A 476 -7.63 -0.28 -13.96
N ALA A 477 -6.68 -0.98 -14.58
CA ALA A 477 -5.91 -2.03 -13.93
C ALA A 477 -4.40 -1.84 -14.19
N TYR A 478 -3.59 -2.29 -13.23
CA TYR A 478 -2.13 -2.22 -13.26
C TYR A 478 -1.47 -3.52 -12.76
N PHE A 479 -2.23 -4.60 -12.69
CA PHE A 479 -1.77 -5.94 -12.32
C PHE A 479 -2.70 -7.02 -12.89
N GLY A 480 -2.27 -8.29 -12.79
CA GLY A 480 -3.01 -9.45 -13.28
C GLY A 480 -2.42 -10.04 -14.56
N PHE A 481 -1.19 -9.67 -14.92
CA PHE A 481 -0.44 -10.20 -16.05
C PHE A 481 0.95 -10.66 -15.61
N THR A 482 1.53 -11.57 -16.36
CA THR A 482 2.92 -12.02 -16.22
C THR A 482 3.89 -11.01 -16.83
N ASP A 483 5.18 -11.13 -16.51
CA ASP A 483 6.22 -10.28 -17.11
C ASP A 483 6.29 -10.46 -18.64
N GLN A 484 6.00 -11.66 -19.15
CA GLN A 484 5.96 -11.93 -20.60
C GLN A 484 4.76 -11.24 -21.25
N GLU A 485 3.57 -11.37 -20.69
CA GLU A 485 2.37 -10.68 -21.16
C GLU A 485 2.54 -9.16 -21.13
N LEU A 486 3.22 -8.62 -20.11
CA LEU A 486 3.55 -7.20 -20.04
C LEU A 486 4.39 -6.75 -21.24
N LEU A 487 5.39 -7.53 -21.65
CA LEU A 487 6.21 -7.25 -22.83
C LEU A 487 5.40 -7.33 -24.14
N GLU A 488 4.48 -8.27 -24.23
CA GLU A 488 3.59 -8.44 -25.38
C GLU A 488 2.64 -7.25 -25.52
N ILE A 489 2.00 -6.82 -24.40
CA ILE A 489 1.14 -5.64 -24.37
C ILE A 489 1.96 -4.38 -24.69
N ASP A 490 3.15 -4.21 -24.12
CA ASP A 490 4.01 -3.05 -24.39
C ASP A 490 4.35 -2.92 -25.89
N ARG A 491 4.68 -4.06 -26.53
CA ARG A 491 4.94 -4.10 -27.97
C ARG A 491 3.68 -3.74 -28.78
N TRP A 492 2.54 -4.31 -28.40
CA TRP A 492 1.27 -4.04 -29.06
C TRP A 492 0.87 -2.55 -28.96
N VAL A 493 0.96 -1.96 -27.75
CA VAL A 493 0.67 -0.54 -27.50
C VAL A 493 1.52 0.37 -28.39
N ARG A 494 2.83 0.05 -28.55
CA ARG A 494 3.74 0.85 -29.38
C ARG A 494 3.38 0.86 -30.87
N THR A 495 2.81 -0.24 -31.36
CA THR A 495 2.44 -0.41 -32.77
C THR A 495 1.01 0.05 -33.09
N HIS A 496 0.12 0.13 -32.08
CA HIS A 496 -1.30 0.47 -32.24
C HIS A 496 -1.67 1.79 -31.54
N THR A 497 -0.70 2.68 -31.33
CA THR A 497 -0.95 4.01 -30.76
C THR A 497 -1.56 4.94 -31.81
N LEU A 498 -2.76 5.47 -31.51
CA LEU A 498 -3.44 6.47 -32.32
C LEU A 498 -2.97 7.89 -31.96
N GLU A 499 -2.88 8.19 -30.66
CA GLU A 499 -2.54 9.52 -30.16
C GLU A 499 -1.74 9.45 -28.87
N SER A 500 -0.96 10.48 -28.59
CA SER A 500 -0.06 10.56 -27.44
C SER A 500 -0.35 11.78 -26.58
N PHE A 501 -0.65 11.56 -25.29
CA PHE A 501 -0.91 12.59 -24.29
C PHE A 501 0.13 12.50 -23.15
N GLY A 502 1.32 13.03 -23.38
CA GLY A 502 2.43 12.86 -22.44
C GLY A 502 2.75 11.37 -22.21
N PRO A 503 2.66 10.84 -20.96
CA PRO A 503 2.94 9.44 -20.66
C PRO A 503 1.82 8.47 -21.12
N VAL A 504 0.67 8.98 -21.52
CA VAL A 504 -0.51 8.19 -21.92
C VAL A 504 -0.55 8.02 -23.44
N ARG A 505 -0.90 6.82 -23.88
CA ARG A 505 -1.19 6.50 -25.28
C ARG A 505 -2.65 6.12 -25.42
N ALA A 506 -3.36 6.79 -26.32
CA ALA A 506 -4.61 6.28 -26.84
C ALA A 506 -4.29 5.22 -27.89
N VAL A 507 -4.96 4.09 -27.85
CA VAL A 507 -4.70 2.95 -28.72
C VAL A 507 -5.93 2.57 -29.53
N GLU A 508 -5.72 1.83 -30.60
CA GLU A 508 -6.79 1.25 -31.40
C GLU A 508 -7.71 0.38 -30.52
N PRO A 509 -9.04 0.48 -30.67
CA PRO A 509 -9.99 -0.23 -29.80
C PRO A 509 -10.14 -1.71 -30.21
N GLU A 510 -9.03 -2.43 -30.30
CA GLU A 510 -8.95 -3.81 -30.78
C GLU A 510 -8.58 -4.82 -29.71
N LEU A 511 -7.69 -4.44 -28.76
CA LEU A 511 -7.22 -5.36 -27.72
C LEU A 511 -8.25 -5.50 -26.60
N VAL A 512 -8.70 -6.73 -26.37
CA VAL A 512 -9.68 -7.06 -25.34
C VAL A 512 -9.01 -7.70 -24.11
N PHE A 513 -9.41 -7.22 -22.95
CA PHE A 513 -9.06 -7.81 -21.66
C PHE A 513 -10.30 -8.40 -21.00
N GLU A 514 -10.23 -9.66 -20.56
CA GLU A 514 -11.14 -10.14 -19.53
C GLU A 514 -10.72 -9.56 -18.19
N VAL A 515 -11.52 -8.61 -17.70
CA VAL A 515 -11.28 -7.88 -16.45
C VAL A 515 -12.08 -8.53 -15.34
N ALA A 516 -11.42 -8.99 -14.29
CA ALA A 516 -12.06 -9.49 -13.07
C ALA A 516 -12.16 -8.35 -12.04
N PHE A 517 -13.29 -8.29 -11.32
CA PHE A 517 -13.55 -7.28 -10.29
C PHE A 517 -14.48 -7.85 -9.21
N ASP A 518 -14.44 -7.25 -8.02
CA ASP A 518 -15.18 -7.79 -6.88
C ASP A 518 -16.64 -7.30 -6.85
N ALA A 519 -16.92 -6.08 -7.32
CA ALA A 519 -18.27 -5.49 -7.40
C ALA A 519 -18.33 -4.33 -8.40
N VAL A 520 -19.54 -3.91 -8.76
CA VAL A 520 -19.83 -2.69 -9.54
C VAL A 520 -20.65 -1.74 -8.67
N GLN A 521 -20.35 -0.45 -8.77
CA GLN A 521 -21.11 0.60 -8.06
C GLN A 521 -21.41 1.78 -8.97
N LYS A 522 -22.50 2.51 -8.70
CA LYS A 522 -22.80 3.78 -9.37
C LYS A 522 -21.72 4.81 -9.03
N SER A 523 -21.29 5.59 -10.03
CA SER A 523 -20.24 6.59 -9.87
C SER A 523 -20.54 7.84 -10.68
N THR A 524 -20.62 8.97 -9.99
CA THR A 524 -20.77 10.29 -10.64
C THR A 524 -19.44 10.84 -11.20
N ARG A 525 -18.32 10.18 -10.91
CA ARG A 525 -16.99 10.62 -11.36
C ARG A 525 -16.59 10.07 -12.73
N HIS A 526 -17.25 9.02 -13.19
CA HIS A 526 -16.95 8.34 -14.45
C HIS A 526 -17.99 8.64 -15.51
N LYS A 527 -17.57 8.85 -16.76
CA LYS A 527 -18.47 9.05 -17.92
C LYS A 527 -19.43 7.88 -18.13
N SER A 528 -19.03 6.67 -17.74
CA SER A 528 -19.88 5.47 -17.80
C SER A 528 -20.99 5.45 -16.74
N GLY A 529 -20.94 6.30 -15.72
CA GLY A 529 -21.86 6.26 -14.58
C GLY A 529 -21.57 5.14 -13.57
N VAL A 530 -20.53 4.32 -13.80
CA VAL A 530 -20.17 3.15 -12.97
C VAL A 530 -18.68 3.12 -12.65
N ALA A 531 -18.33 2.41 -11.59
CA ALA A 531 -16.96 2.08 -11.22
C ALA A 531 -16.87 0.61 -10.79
N MET A 532 -15.86 -0.09 -11.30
CA MET A 532 -15.50 -1.44 -10.85
C MET A 532 -14.68 -1.37 -9.56
N ARG A 533 -14.93 -2.27 -8.62
CA ARG A 533 -14.18 -2.41 -7.38
C ARG A 533 -13.05 -3.42 -7.56
N PHE A 534 -11.81 -3.01 -7.29
CA PHE A 534 -10.58 -3.82 -7.45
C PHE A 534 -10.44 -4.50 -8.83
N PRO A 535 -10.56 -3.73 -9.93
CA PRO A 535 -10.40 -4.31 -11.25
C PRO A 535 -8.96 -4.81 -11.46
N ARG A 536 -8.85 -5.98 -12.06
CA ARG A 536 -7.58 -6.62 -12.42
C ARG A 536 -7.72 -7.35 -13.74
N ILE A 537 -6.66 -7.40 -14.52
CA ILE A 537 -6.65 -8.19 -15.74
C ILE A 537 -6.61 -9.67 -15.33
N HIS A 538 -7.61 -10.42 -15.73
CA HIS A 538 -7.70 -11.86 -15.51
C HIS A 538 -7.04 -12.62 -16.65
N ARG A 539 -7.29 -12.17 -17.88
CA ARG A 539 -6.75 -12.76 -19.11
C ARG A 539 -6.73 -11.73 -20.24
N ILE A 540 -5.73 -11.83 -21.12
CA ILE A 540 -5.69 -11.08 -22.36
C ILE A 540 -6.43 -11.92 -23.43
N ARG A 541 -7.38 -11.32 -24.12
CA ARG A 541 -8.22 -11.95 -25.11
C ARG A 541 -7.73 -11.62 -26.52
N TRP A 542 -6.56 -12.16 -26.88
CA TRP A 542 -6.02 -12.05 -28.24
C TRP A 542 -6.93 -12.68 -29.30
N ASP A 543 -7.80 -13.57 -28.88
CA ASP A 543 -8.75 -14.32 -29.69
C ASP A 543 -10.04 -13.54 -30.01
N LYS A 544 -10.30 -12.40 -29.30
CA LYS A 544 -11.58 -11.70 -29.38
C LYS A 544 -11.42 -10.32 -30.01
N PRO A 545 -12.14 -10.00 -31.14
CA PRO A 545 -12.14 -8.66 -31.71
C PRO A 545 -12.72 -7.62 -30.73
N GLY A 546 -12.17 -6.40 -30.76
CA GLY A 546 -12.63 -5.31 -29.89
C GLY A 546 -14.12 -4.97 -30.03
N ALA A 547 -14.69 -5.11 -31.23
CA ALA A 547 -16.12 -4.88 -31.49
C ALA A 547 -17.05 -5.91 -30.80
N GLU A 548 -16.53 -7.08 -30.44
CA GLU A 548 -17.26 -8.15 -29.76
C GLU A 548 -17.13 -8.10 -28.23
N ALA A 549 -16.41 -7.11 -27.70
CA ALA A 549 -16.32 -6.90 -26.25
C ALA A 549 -17.69 -6.57 -25.64
N ASP A 550 -17.78 -6.75 -24.33
CA ASP A 550 -19.04 -6.58 -23.63
C ASP A 550 -19.53 -5.13 -23.63
N ARG A 551 -20.83 -4.98 -23.43
CA ARG A 551 -21.51 -3.69 -23.41
C ARG A 551 -21.63 -3.15 -21.99
N LEU A 552 -21.79 -1.82 -21.88
CA LEU A 552 -22.00 -1.13 -20.62
C LEU A 552 -23.27 -1.62 -19.91
N GLU A 553 -24.31 -1.97 -20.67
CA GLU A 553 -25.58 -2.50 -20.15
C GLU A 553 -25.35 -3.81 -19.38
N THR A 554 -24.44 -4.68 -19.84
CA THR A 554 -24.03 -5.89 -19.11
C THR A 554 -23.43 -5.55 -17.75
N LEU A 555 -22.56 -4.52 -17.69
CA LEU A 555 -21.96 -4.07 -16.44
C LEU A 555 -22.99 -3.42 -15.50
N LEU A 556 -23.94 -2.64 -16.05
CA LEU A 556 -25.02 -2.02 -15.29
C LEU A 556 -25.96 -3.06 -14.66
N ALA A 557 -26.24 -4.16 -15.38
CA ALA A 557 -27.03 -5.27 -14.87
C ALA A 557 -26.37 -6.04 -13.72
N MET A 558 -25.04 -5.87 -13.51
CA MET A 558 -24.30 -6.44 -12.39
C MET A 558 -24.33 -5.57 -11.14
N ILE A 559 -24.92 -4.36 -11.19
CA ILE A 559 -25.09 -3.53 -10.02
C ILE A 559 -26.16 -4.20 -9.16
N GLU A 560 -25.75 -4.65 -7.98
CA GLU A 560 -26.68 -5.12 -6.97
C GLU A 560 -27.46 -3.91 -6.46
N GLU A 561 -28.78 -3.91 -6.62
CA GLU A 561 -29.64 -2.92 -5.96
C GLU A 561 -29.66 -3.22 -4.45
N PRO A 562 -29.63 -2.18 -3.59
CA PRO A 562 -29.57 -2.37 -2.14
C PRO A 562 -30.81 -3.02 -1.55
#